data_3b03d347cad527ffd408e8b49c564746
#
_entry.id   3b03d347cad527ffd408e8b49c564746
#
_cell.length_a   1.000
_cell.length_b   1.000
_cell.length_c   1.000
_cell.angle_alpha   90.00
_cell.angle_beta   90.00
_cell.angle_gamma   90.00
#
_symmetry.space_group_name_H-M   'P 1'
#
loop_
_entity.id
_entity.type
_entity.pdbx_description
1 polymer ?
#
loop_
_entity_poly.entity_id
_entity_poly.type
_entity_poly.pdbx_seq_one_letter_code
_entity_poly.pdbx_strand_id
1 'polypeptide(L)'
;MKITFLGTCAAGAPNIPEAELPEDRRRCASLYIEGGVLVDVAIQSYDFANKQGIDTAGVTDIFLSHPHADHYNKGTLLAYAKNARQKLNLWCYKTSVPVLKLTDEDLEFVNVCPVDFMQEIETAGMRVKVLPGNHADGDAIHFVFEQDGKTLFYGLDGAWFTPREWHYLNDGKKPLSALIIDATMPNEPINYINAGEHNNVLLLPAVVRALKESGIAGENTPIIADHIGVPYHHKGTAPERLAAMGYIPAYDGMVLEI
;
A
#
# COMPACT_ATOMS: atom_id res chain seq x y z
N MET A 1 -6.07 0.11 15.65
CA MET A 1 -6.17 -0.27 14.22
C MET A 1 -5.29 -1.50 14.00
N LYS A 2 -5.84 -2.59 13.44
CA LYS A 2 -5.10 -3.82 13.16
C LYS A 2 -4.99 -4.01 11.66
N ILE A 3 -3.78 -4.31 11.18
CA ILE A 3 -3.48 -4.47 9.76
C ILE A 3 -2.81 -5.81 9.49
N THR A 4 -3.05 -6.37 8.30
CA THR A 4 -2.43 -7.62 7.83
C THR A 4 -1.88 -7.41 6.43
N PHE A 5 -0.59 -7.71 6.26
CA PHE A 5 0.08 -7.62 4.96
C PHE A 5 -0.26 -8.86 4.13
N LEU A 6 -0.99 -8.69 3.04
CA LEU A 6 -1.36 -9.78 2.13
C LEU A 6 -0.29 -10.04 1.06
N GLY A 7 0.55 -9.04 0.81
CA GLY A 7 1.68 -9.13 -0.08
C GLY A 7 2.61 -7.95 0.12
N THR A 8 3.91 -8.17 -0.09
CA THR A 8 4.99 -7.23 0.28
C THR A 8 6.06 -7.09 -0.79
N CYS A 9 5.76 -7.50 -2.03
CA CYS A 9 6.69 -7.49 -3.15
C CYS A 9 6.36 -6.40 -4.16
N ALA A 10 7.40 -5.71 -4.64
CA ALA A 10 7.36 -4.87 -5.83
C ALA A 10 7.47 -5.73 -7.10
N ALA A 11 6.55 -5.57 -8.04
CA ALA A 11 6.57 -6.14 -9.41
C ALA A 11 6.97 -7.62 -9.54
N GLY A 12 6.97 -8.38 -8.45
CA GLY A 12 7.66 -9.66 -8.36
C GLY A 12 7.03 -10.81 -9.13
N ALA A 13 5.71 -10.90 -9.08
CA ALA A 13 4.96 -11.98 -9.67
C ALA A 13 3.54 -11.57 -10.08
N PRO A 14 3.37 -10.45 -10.83
CA PRO A 14 2.06 -9.87 -11.10
C PRO A 14 1.17 -10.74 -12.00
N ASN A 15 1.70 -11.82 -12.53
CA ASN A 15 0.97 -12.74 -13.40
C ASN A 15 0.96 -14.19 -12.89
N ILE A 16 1.42 -14.44 -11.67
CA ILE A 16 1.45 -15.78 -11.07
C ILE A 16 0.32 -15.87 -10.03
N PRO A 17 -0.69 -16.74 -10.23
CA PRO A 17 -1.73 -16.99 -9.24
C PRO A 17 -1.15 -17.55 -7.93
N GLU A 18 -1.89 -17.38 -6.83
CA GLU A 18 -1.48 -17.86 -5.50
C GLU A 18 -1.13 -19.36 -5.49
N ALA A 19 -1.88 -20.17 -6.23
CA ALA A 19 -1.67 -21.62 -6.28
C ALA A 19 -0.37 -22.04 -6.99
N GLU A 20 0.19 -21.15 -7.82
CA GLU A 20 1.40 -21.39 -8.61
C GLU A 20 2.61 -20.60 -8.09
N LEU A 21 2.40 -19.77 -7.06
CA LEU A 21 3.47 -18.94 -6.51
C LEU A 21 4.50 -19.81 -5.77
N PRO A 22 5.80 -19.75 -6.12
CA PRO A 22 6.84 -20.47 -5.40
C PRO A 22 6.91 -20.05 -3.91
N GLU A 23 7.22 -20.99 -3.03
CA GLU A 23 7.26 -20.75 -1.57
C GLU A 23 8.26 -19.67 -1.14
N ASP A 24 9.34 -19.48 -1.89
CA ASP A 24 10.37 -18.47 -1.63
C ASP A 24 10.05 -17.10 -2.22
N ARG A 25 8.89 -16.96 -2.86
CA ARG A 25 8.44 -15.71 -3.47
C ARG A 25 7.43 -14.99 -2.58
N ARG A 26 7.58 -13.67 -2.50
CA ARG A 26 6.60 -12.79 -1.89
C ARG A 26 5.46 -12.48 -2.86
N ARG A 27 4.29 -12.25 -2.32
CA ARG A 27 3.10 -11.78 -3.05
C ARG A 27 3.23 -10.32 -3.39
N CYS A 28 2.59 -9.91 -4.46
CA CYS A 28 2.49 -8.51 -4.84
C CYS A 28 1.77 -7.69 -3.75
N ALA A 29 2.11 -6.39 -3.66
CA ALA A 29 1.70 -5.52 -2.57
C ALA A 29 0.17 -5.47 -2.38
N SER A 30 -0.27 -5.72 -1.17
CA SER A 30 -1.67 -5.58 -0.76
C SER A 30 -1.77 -5.60 0.77
N LEU A 31 -2.65 -4.77 1.33
CA LEU A 31 -2.85 -4.64 2.76
C LEU A 31 -4.33 -4.79 3.12
N TYR A 32 -4.62 -5.54 4.18
CA TYR A 32 -5.93 -5.57 4.81
C TYR A 32 -5.92 -4.78 6.11
N ILE A 33 -6.88 -3.88 6.28
CA ILE A 33 -7.16 -3.17 7.52
C ILE A 33 -8.43 -3.76 8.11
N GLU A 34 -8.37 -4.19 9.37
CA GLU A 34 -9.51 -4.82 10.05
C GLU A 34 -10.72 -3.88 10.06
N GLY A 35 -11.88 -4.42 9.72
CA GLY A 35 -13.11 -3.64 9.48
C GLY A 35 -13.55 -3.64 8.01
N GLY A 36 -12.87 -4.40 7.15
CA GLY A 36 -13.32 -4.63 5.77
C GLY A 36 -12.71 -3.69 4.72
N VAL A 37 -11.54 -3.12 5.00
CA VAL A 37 -10.83 -2.25 4.07
C VAL A 37 -9.60 -2.95 3.50
N LEU A 38 -9.42 -2.86 2.18
CA LEU A 38 -8.21 -3.29 1.48
C LEU A 38 -7.49 -2.09 0.88
N VAL A 39 -6.16 -2.16 0.84
CA VAL A 39 -5.34 -1.27 0.01
C VAL A 39 -4.63 -2.15 -1.00
N ASP A 40 -4.84 -1.83 -2.26
CA ASP A 40 -4.45 -2.60 -3.44
C ASP A 40 -5.06 -4.01 -3.51
N VAL A 41 -5.23 -4.51 -4.72
CA VAL A 41 -5.92 -5.77 -5.01
C VAL A 41 -5.13 -6.56 -6.04
N ALA A 42 -3.92 -6.96 -5.62
CA ALA A 42 -2.99 -7.75 -6.42
C ALA A 42 -3.50 -9.19 -6.64
N ILE A 43 -2.95 -9.89 -7.63
CA ILE A 43 -3.45 -11.19 -8.10
C ILE A 43 -3.55 -12.27 -7.01
N GLN A 44 -2.67 -12.27 -6.01
CA GLN A 44 -2.66 -13.29 -4.96
C GLN A 44 -3.50 -12.91 -3.73
N SER A 45 -3.92 -11.64 -3.61
CA SER A 45 -4.44 -11.10 -2.33
C SER A 45 -5.73 -11.80 -1.86
N TYR A 46 -6.64 -12.16 -2.76
CA TYR A 46 -7.90 -12.82 -2.39
C TYR A 46 -7.69 -14.22 -1.82
N ASP A 47 -6.94 -15.05 -2.52
CA ASP A 47 -6.69 -16.43 -2.09
C ASP A 47 -5.85 -16.45 -0.81
N PHE A 48 -4.88 -15.55 -0.71
CA PHE A 48 -4.06 -15.46 0.49
C PHE A 48 -4.85 -14.90 1.69
N ALA A 49 -5.73 -13.93 1.51
CA ALA A 49 -6.62 -13.45 2.56
C ALA A 49 -7.49 -14.59 3.13
N ASN A 50 -8.06 -15.43 2.25
CA ASN A 50 -8.80 -16.61 2.67
C ASN A 50 -7.93 -17.62 3.45
N LYS A 51 -6.68 -17.85 3.01
CA LYS A 51 -5.71 -18.68 3.76
C LYS A 51 -5.37 -18.12 5.14
N GLN A 52 -5.37 -16.80 5.29
CA GLN A 52 -5.16 -16.11 6.58
C GLN A 52 -6.42 -16.08 7.45
N GLY A 53 -7.55 -16.61 6.99
CA GLY A 53 -8.82 -16.62 7.72
C GLY A 53 -9.51 -15.25 7.79
N ILE A 54 -9.15 -14.33 6.89
CA ILE A 54 -9.81 -13.02 6.79
C ILE A 54 -11.21 -13.22 6.21
N ASP A 55 -12.20 -12.56 6.79
CA ASP A 55 -13.57 -12.52 6.27
C ASP A 55 -13.64 -11.68 4.98
N THR A 56 -13.30 -12.31 3.85
CA THR A 56 -13.31 -11.65 2.54
C THR A 56 -14.70 -11.21 2.10
N ALA A 57 -15.78 -11.84 2.63
CA ALA A 57 -17.15 -11.39 2.38
C ALA A 57 -17.49 -10.11 3.14
N GLY A 58 -16.76 -9.79 4.19
CA GLY A 58 -16.90 -8.55 4.96
C GLY A 58 -16.14 -7.37 4.36
N VAL A 59 -15.43 -7.53 3.27
CA VAL A 59 -14.75 -6.41 2.59
C VAL A 59 -15.80 -5.50 1.96
N THR A 60 -15.71 -4.21 2.26
CA THR A 60 -16.63 -3.18 1.78
C THR A 60 -15.96 -2.16 0.88
N ASP A 61 -14.68 -1.90 1.11
CA ASP A 61 -13.94 -0.84 0.44
C ASP A 61 -12.55 -1.31 0.02
N ILE A 62 -12.18 -1.00 -1.21
CA ILE A 62 -10.82 -1.16 -1.74
C ILE A 62 -10.28 0.21 -2.13
N PHE A 63 -9.13 0.57 -1.59
CA PHE A 63 -8.37 1.77 -1.96
C PHE A 63 -7.24 1.35 -2.89
N LEU A 64 -7.32 1.75 -4.15
CA LEU A 64 -6.30 1.44 -5.15
C LEU A 64 -5.29 2.59 -5.25
N SER A 65 -4.04 2.32 -4.93
CA SER A 65 -2.95 3.29 -5.02
C SER A 65 -2.69 3.72 -6.47
N HIS A 66 -2.61 2.75 -7.37
CA HIS A 66 -2.49 2.97 -8.81
C HIS A 66 -2.71 1.65 -9.59
N PRO A 67 -2.93 1.67 -10.93
CA PRO A 67 -3.35 0.50 -11.67
C PRO A 67 -2.20 -0.37 -12.24
N HIS A 68 -0.98 -0.33 -11.68
CA HIS A 68 0.07 -1.26 -12.08
C HIS A 68 -0.30 -2.71 -11.72
N ALA A 69 0.25 -3.67 -12.45
CA ALA A 69 -0.16 -5.07 -12.37
C ALA A 69 0.17 -5.75 -11.03
N ASP A 70 1.10 -5.22 -10.27
CA ASP A 70 1.46 -5.66 -8.92
C ASP A 70 0.58 -5.03 -7.81
N HIS A 71 -0.28 -4.06 -8.16
CA HIS A 71 -1.27 -3.43 -7.26
C HIS A 71 -2.70 -3.72 -7.67
N TYR A 72 -2.95 -3.95 -8.95
CA TYR A 72 -4.28 -4.16 -9.47
C TYR A 72 -4.39 -5.41 -10.34
N ASN A 73 -5.34 -6.27 -9.99
CA ASN A 73 -5.79 -7.37 -10.83
C ASN A 73 -7.32 -7.39 -10.88
N LYS A 74 -7.88 -7.23 -12.10
CA LYS A 74 -9.33 -7.22 -12.31
C LYS A 74 -10.02 -8.50 -11.82
N GLY A 75 -9.41 -9.67 -12.09
CA GLY A 75 -9.96 -10.97 -11.65
C GLY A 75 -10.08 -11.05 -10.13
N THR A 76 -9.04 -10.59 -9.42
CA THR A 76 -9.01 -10.55 -7.96
C THR A 76 -10.01 -9.55 -7.39
N LEU A 77 -10.11 -8.34 -7.98
CA LEU A 77 -11.16 -7.38 -7.63
C LEU A 77 -12.55 -8.02 -7.70
N LEU A 78 -12.84 -8.72 -8.80
CA LEU A 78 -14.14 -9.36 -9.00
C LEU A 78 -14.34 -10.55 -8.07
N ALA A 79 -13.28 -11.26 -7.66
CA ALA A 79 -13.39 -12.32 -6.67
C ALA A 79 -13.84 -11.76 -5.31
N TYR A 80 -13.25 -10.65 -4.84
CA TYR A 80 -13.73 -9.94 -3.67
C TYR A 80 -15.18 -9.45 -3.85
N ALA A 81 -15.46 -8.75 -4.95
CA ALA A 81 -16.74 -8.09 -5.17
C ALA A 81 -17.91 -9.09 -5.28
N LYS A 82 -17.72 -10.22 -5.95
CA LYS A 82 -18.75 -11.27 -6.05
C LYS A 82 -18.94 -12.06 -4.76
N ASN A 83 -17.92 -12.09 -3.86
CA ASN A 83 -18.01 -12.71 -2.55
C ASN A 83 -18.57 -11.77 -1.49
N ALA A 84 -18.47 -10.45 -1.71
CA ALA A 84 -18.87 -9.44 -0.72
C ALA A 84 -20.37 -9.49 -0.39
N ARG A 85 -20.73 -9.22 0.88
CA ARG A 85 -22.14 -9.16 1.33
C ARG A 85 -22.91 -7.98 0.77
N GLN A 86 -22.22 -6.99 0.22
CA GLN A 86 -22.79 -5.79 -0.39
C GLN A 86 -21.93 -5.35 -1.56
N LYS A 87 -22.44 -4.46 -2.39
CA LYS A 87 -21.69 -3.88 -3.49
C LYS A 87 -20.44 -3.20 -2.97
N LEU A 88 -19.28 -3.56 -3.54
CA LEU A 88 -17.97 -3.13 -3.09
C LEU A 88 -17.62 -1.75 -3.64
N ASN A 89 -17.09 -0.85 -2.81
CA ASN A 89 -16.56 0.43 -3.26
C ASN A 89 -15.09 0.29 -3.69
N LEU A 90 -14.76 0.76 -4.87
CA LEU A 90 -13.40 0.86 -5.38
C LEU A 90 -13.00 2.34 -5.49
N TRP A 91 -12.21 2.80 -4.54
CA TRP A 91 -11.67 4.15 -4.50
C TRP A 91 -10.36 4.19 -5.29
N CYS A 92 -10.30 4.98 -6.35
CA CYS A 92 -9.10 5.10 -7.20
C CYS A 92 -8.95 6.51 -7.72
N TYR A 93 -7.73 6.90 -8.09
CA TYR A 93 -7.54 8.19 -8.72
C TYR A 93 -8.33 8.27 -10.04
N LYS A 94 -8.94 9.42 -10.31
CA LYS A 94 -9.88 9.58 -11.44
C LYS A 94 -9.30 9.18 -12.81
N THR A 95 -7.99 9.37 -13.03
CA THR A 95 -7.33 8.98 -14.28
C THR A 95 -7.11 7.48 -14.40
N SER A 96 -7.16 6.73 -13.30
CA SER A 96 -7.07 5.27 -13.31
C SER A 96 -8.34 4.59 -13.86
N VAL A 97 -9.50 5.25 -13.77
CA VAL A 97 -10.80 4.64 -14.11
C VAL A 97 -10.83 3.99 -15.50
N PRO A 98 -10.36 4.63 -16.59
CA PRO A 98 -10.37 4.01 -17.92
C PRO A 98 -9.44 2.78 -18.01
N VAL A 99 -8.41 2.72 -17.18
CA VAL A 99 -7.39 1.66 -17.20
C VAL A 99 -7.89 0.40 -16.49
N LEU A 100 -8.88 0.51 -15.59
CA LEU A 100 -9.46 -0.63 -14.84
C LEU A 100 -10.16 -1.65 -15.76
N LYS A 101 -10.63 -1.23 -16.95
CA LYS A 101 -11.31 -2.07 -17.95
C LYS A 101 -12.52 -2.84 -17.39
N LEU A 102 -13.27 -2.21 -16.49
CA LEU A 102 -14.51 -2.75 -15.95
C LEU A 102 -15.64 -2.62 -16.99
N THR A 103 -16.45 -3.67 -17.12
CA THR A 103 -17.63 -3.72 -17.96
C THR A 103 -18.89 -3.36 -17.17
N ASP A 104 -20.01 -3.13 -17.87
CA ASP A 104 -21.30 -2.87 -17.22
C ASP A 104 -21.71 -4.02 -16.28
N GLU A 105 -21.41 -5.28 -16.65
CA GLU A 105 -21.63 -6.45 -15.79
C GLU A 105 -20.77 -6.39 -14.51
N ASP A 106 -19.51 -5.97 -14.61
CA ASP A 106 -18.63 -5.84 -13.45
C ASP A 106 -19.15 -4.75 -12.48
N LEU A 107 -19.73 -3.69 -13.05
CA LEU A 107 -20.31 -2.58 -12.28
C LEU A 107 -21.60 -2.96 -11.52
N GLU A 108 -22.15 -4.14 -11.72
CA GLU A 108 -23.21 -4.67 -10.84
C GLU A 108 -22.66 -4.98 -9.44
N PHE A 109 -21.39 -5.38 -9.34
CA PHE A 109 -20.73 -5.80 -8.10
C PHE A 109 -19.82 -4.71 -7.51
N VAL A 110 -19.32 -3.79 -8.35
CA VAL A 110 -18.36 -2.76 -7.97
C VAL A 110 -18.93 -1.38 -8.18
N ASN A 111 -18.86 -0.55 -7.16
CA ASN A 111 -19.11 0.88 -7.23
C ASN A 111 -17.77 1.60 -7.39
N VAL A 112 -17.46 2.10 -8.59
CA VAL A 112 -16.23 2.87 -8.81
C VAL A 112 -16.42 4.27 -8.24
N CYS A 113 -15.52 4.64 -7.34
CA CYS A 113 -15.51 5.91 -6.61
C CYS A 113 -14.25 6.72 -6.98
N PRO A 114 -14.28 7.50 -8.06
CA PRO A 114 -13.13 8.31 -8.46
C PRO A 114 -12.82 9.35 -7.41
N VAL A 115 -11.54 9.48 -7.07
CA VAL A 115 -11.05 10.49 -6.12
C VAL A 115 -10.08 11.46 -6.76
N ASP A 116 -9.87 12.59 -6.09
CA ASP A 116 -8.88 13.59 -6.45
C ASP A 116 -7.83 13.74 -5.34
N PHE A 117 -6.68 14.32 -5.68
CA PHE A 117 -5.66 14.65 -4.67
C PHE A 117 -6.23 15.60 -3.61
N MET A 118 -5.84 15.37 -2.39
CA MET A 118 -6.25 16.12 -1.19
C MET A 118 -7.72 15.94 -0.78
N GLN A 119 -8.45 15.02 -1.41
CA GLN A 119 -9.80 14.65 -1.00
C GLN A 119 -9.78 13.90 0.34
N GLU A 120 -10.80 14.12 1.15
CA GLU A 120 -11.10 13.34 2.34
C GLU A 120 -12.33 12.47 2.09
N ILE A 121 -12.27 11.24 2.58
CA ILE A 121 -13.32 10.23 2.43
C ILE A 121 -13.64 9.70 3.82
N GLU A 122 -14.93 9.57 4.11
CA GLU A 122 -15.40 8.86 5.30
C GLU A 122 -16.10 7.59 4.86
N THR A 123 -15.52 6.44 5.23
CA THR A 123 -16.06 5.12 4.92
C THR A 123 -15.56 4.06 5.89
N ALA A 124 -16.30 2.97 6.07
CA ALA A 124 -15.94 1.86 6.96
C ALA A 124 -15.52 2.28 8.38
N GLY A 125 -16.08 3.39 8.89
CA GLY A 125 -15.72 3.94 10.21
C GLY A 125 -14.33 4.59 10.26
N MET A 126 -13.73 4.89 9.11
CA MET A 126 -12.44 5.54 8.95
C MET A 126 -12.57 6.87 8.22
N ARG A 127 -11.67 7.79 8.51
CA ARG A 127 -11.38 8.94 7.67
C ARG A 127 -10.12 8.67 6.86
N VAL A 128 -10.20 8.83 5.55
CA VAL A 128 -9.09 8.56 4.63
C VAL A 128 -8.74 9.83 3.86
N LYS A 129 -7.49 10.24 3.94
CA LYS A 129 -6.94 11.33 3.14
C LYS A 129 -6.19 10.77 1.94
N VAL A 130 -6.51 11.30 0.76
CA VAL A 130 -5.83 10.98 -0.50
C VAL A 130 -4.71 11.98 -0.74
N LEU A 131 -3.48 11.50 -0.89
CA LEU A 131 -2.29 12.30 -1.15
C LEU A 131 -1.68 11.94 -2.51
N PRO A 132 -1.00 12.87 -3.21
CA PRO A 132 -0.31 12.56 -4.46
C PRO A 132 0.97 11.77 -4.19
N GLY A 133 1.11 10.56 -4.71
CA GLY A 133 2.37 9.80 -4.69
C GLY A 133 3.38 10.32 -5.73
N ASN A 134 4.67 10.17 -5.47
CA ASN A 134 5.72 10.51 -6.42
C ASN A 134 6.17 9.26 -7.17
N HIS A 135 5.38 8.84 -8.15
CA HIS A 135 5.62 7.63 -8.93
C HIS A 135 5.06 7.77 -10.35
N ALA A 136 5.72 7.17 -11.33
CA ALA A 136 5.32 7.10 -12.73
C ALA A 136 4.87 8.47 -13.29
N ASP A 137 3.75 8.50 -14.00
CA ASP A 137 3.20 9.71 -14.62
C ASP A 137 2.43 10.62 -13.65
N GLY A 138 2.58 10.41 -12.32
CA GLY A 138 1.96 11.24 -11.29
C GLY A 138 0.50 10.85 -10.97
N ASP A 139 0.09 9.65 -11.35
CA ASP A 139 -1.25 9.12 -11.10
C ASP A 139 -1.33 8.23 -9.84
N ALA A 140 -0.19 7.96 -9.19
CA ALA A 140 -0.14 7.23 -7.94
C ALA A 140 -0.67 8.09 -6.78
N ILE A 141 -1.39 7.44 -5.87
CA ILE A 141 -1.92 8.06 -4.66
C ILE A 141 -1.46 7.30 -3.42
N HIS A 142 -1.13 8.07 -2.40
CA HIS A 142 -0.87 7.59 -1.05
C HIS A 142 -2.07 7.88 -0.16
N PHE A 143 -2.13 7.20 0.98
CA PHE A 143 -3.27 7.33 1.89
C PHE A 143 -2.83 7.60 3.33
N VAL A 144 -3.61 8.43 4.03
CA VAL A 144 -3.59 8.48 5.49
C VAL A 144 -4.93 7.97 6.00
N PHE A 145 -4.92 6.82 6.63
CA PHE A 145 -6.10 6.23 7.30
C PHE A 145 -6.13 6.69 8.76
N GLU A 146 -7.27 7.16 9.20
CA GLU A 146 -7.50 7.54 10.60
C GLU A 146 -8.73 6.82 11.15
N GLN A 147 -8.54 6.15 12.29
CA GLN A 147 -9.58 5.44 13.01
C GLN A 147 -9.25 5.42 14.50
N ASP A 148 -10.20 5.75 15.37
CA ASP A 148 -10.07 5.71 16.84
C ASP A 148 -8.84 6.45 17.36
N GLY A 149 -8.49 7.58 16.73
CA GLY A 149 -7.33 8.40 17.10
C GLY A 149 -5.98 7.82 16.69
N LYS A 150 -5.97 6.74 15.93
CA LYS A 150 -4.78 6.16 15.29
C LYS A 150 -4.69 6.59 13.83
N THR A 151 -3.47 6.84 13.38
CA THR A 151 -3.19 7.29 12.02
C THR A 151 -2.14 6.40 11.36
N LEU A 152 -2.48 5.83 10.21
CA LEU A 152 -1.59 5.02 9.38
C LEU A 152 -1.32 5.75 8.07
N PHE A 153 -0.06 6.01 7.76
CA PHE A 153 0.35 6.41 6.42
C PHE A 153 0.69 5.17 5.57
N TYR A 154 0.10 5.08 4.39
CA TYR A 154 0.41 4.08 3.37
C TYR A 154 0.95 4.79 2.13
N GLY A 155 2.24 4.65 1.87
CA GLY A 155 2.95 5.29 0.76
C GLY A 155 3.91 4.34 0.07
N LEU A 156 3.35 3.39 -0.67
CA LEU A 156 4.10 2.53 -1.59
C LEU A 156 4.16 3.16 -2.97
N ASP A 157 5.13 2.75 -3.75
CA ASP A 157 5.41 3.35 -5.04
C ASP A 157 5.57 4.88 -4.94
N GLY A 158 6.60 5.25 -4.20
CA GLY A 158 6.97 6.65 -4.00
C GLY A 158 8.38 6.75 -3.45
N ALA A 159 9.17 7.64 -4.04
CA ALA A 159 10.50 7.96 -3.54
C ALA A 159 10.42 9.12 -2.52
N TRP A 160 10.98 10.28 -2.85
CA TRP A 160 10.83 11.48 -2.03
C TRP A 160 9.40 12.01 -2.13
N PHE A 161 8.81 12.34 -1.00
CA PHE A 161 7.42 12.82 -0.96
C PHE A 161 7.23 14.11 -1.77
N THR A 162 6.06 14.25 -2.37
CA THR A 162 5.68 15.47 -3.08
C THR A 162 5.56 16.66 -2.10
N PRO A 163 5.70 17.91 -2.58
CA PRO A 163 5.48 19.08 -1.72
C PRO A 163 4.11 19.11 -1.05
N ARG A 164 3.06 18.58 -1.71
CA ARG A 164 1.70 18.53 -1.14
C ARG A 164 1.61 17.53 0.01
N GLU A 165 2.28 16.38 -0.09
CA GLU A 165 2.37 15.40 1.01
C GLU A 165 3.09 16.00 2.21
N TRP A 166 4.27 16.61 1.98
CA TRP A 166 5.02 17.26 3.05
C TRP A 166 4.20 18.33 3.76
N HIS A 167 3.51 19.20 3.03
CA HIS A 167 2.65 20.22 3.62
C HIS A 167 1.54 19.61 4.46
N TYR A 168 0.83 18.61 3.92
CA TYR A 168 -0.26 17.96 4.64
C TYR A 168 0.22 17.27 5.91
N LEU A 169 1.30 16.50 5.82
CA LEU A 169 1.83 15.73 6.95
C LEU A 169 2.42 16.65 8.04
N ASN A 170 2.96 17.80 7.66
CA ASN A 170 3.60 18.75 8.58
C ASN A 170 2.65 19.84 9.14
N ASP A 171 1.37 19.85 8.75
CA ASP A 171 0.42 20.92 9.13
C ASP A 171 -0.11 20.77 10.57
N GLY A 172 0.80 20.86 11.54
CA GLY A 172 0.48 20.92 12.98
C GLY A 172 -0.20 19.67 13.56
N LYS A 173 -0.14 18.55 12.85
CA LYS A 173 -0.77 17.30 13.24
C LYS A 173 0.06 16.56 14.29
N LYS A 174 -0.62 15.67 15.02
CA LYS A 174 0.08 14.71 15.88
C LYS A 174 0.94 13.79 15.03
N PRO A 175 2.06 13.28 15.58
CA PRO A 175 2.84 12.25 14.90
C PRO A 175 1.96 11.08 14.46
N LEU A 176 2.25 10.54 13.28
CA LEU A 176 1.57 9.35 12.76
C LEU A 176 1.79 8.17 13.71
N SER A 177 0.77 7.30 13.83
CA SER A 177 0.87 6.10 14.66
C SER A 177 1.73 5.02 14.02
N ALA A 178 1.75 4.93 12.68
CA ALA A 178 2.64 4.07 11.91
C ALA A 178 2.79 4.58 10.48
N LEU A 179 3.91 4.22 9.84
CA LEU A 179 4.17 4.50 8.42
C LEU A 179 4.53 3.21 7.69
N ILE A 180 3.86 2.95 6.57
CA ILE A 180 4.26 1.96 5.57
C ILE A 180 4.84 2.73 4.40
N ILE A 181 6.12 2.49 4.10
CA ILE A 181 6.85 3.24 3.07
C ILE A 181 7.60 2.31 2.12
N ASP A 182 7.75 2.78 0.89
CA ASP A 182 8.46 2.08 -0.18
C ASP A 182 9.91 1.76 0.21
N ALA A 183 10.33 0.54 -0.06
CA ALA A 183 11.69 0.05 0.11
C ALA A 183 12.11 -0.86 -1.06
N THR A 184 11.68 -0.52 -2.26
CA THR A 184 11.83 -1.35 -3.46
C THR A 184 13.28 -1.70 -3.76
N MET A 185 14.22 -0.77 -3.57
CA MET A 185 15.63 -0.92 -3.94
C MET A 185 16.60 -0.69 -2.77
N PRO A 186 16.50 -1.45 -1.67
CA PRO A 186 17.24 -1.16 -0.43
C PRO A 186 18.75 -1.34 -0.53
N ASN A 187 19.24 -1.97 -1.60
CA ASN A 187 20.68 -2.25 -1.81
C ASN A 187 21.29 -1.43 -2.95
N GLU A 188 20.48 -0.72 -3.73
CA GLU A 188 20.95 0.00 -4.90
C GLU A 188 21.30 1.46 -4.60
N PRO A 189 22.32 2.03 -5.26
CA PRO A 189 22.61 3.46 -5.18
C PRO A 189 21.53 4.28 -5.89
N ILE A 190 21.50 5.58 -5.62
CA ILE A 190 20.60 6.50 -6.30
C ILE A 190 20.88 6.51 -7.80
N ASN A 191 19.83 6.33 -8.59
CA ASN A 191 19.80 6.53 -10.02
C ASN A 191 18.51 7.29 -10.41
N TYR A 192 18.31 7.59 -11.69
CA TYR A 192 17.16 8.41 -12.12
C TYR A 192 15.80 7.75 -11.84
N ILE A 193 15.71 6.40 -11.90
CA ILE A 193 14.47 5.65 -11.63
C ILE A 193 14.13 5.77 -10.14
N ASN A 194 15.04 5.34 -9.28
CA ASN A 194 14.75 5.31 -7.84
C ASN A 194 14.85 6.68 -7.15
N ALA A 195 15.34 7.70 -7.81
CA ALA A 195 15.24 9.06 -7.27
C ALA A 195 13.84 9.65 -7.44
N GLY A 196 13.11 9.26 -8.48
CA GLY A 196 11.77 9.78 -8.79
C GLY A 196 10.62 8.83 -8.46
N GLU A 197 10.85 7.51 -8.40
CA GLU A 197 9.77 6.53 -8.37
C GLU A 197 9.81 5.61 -7.16
N HIS A 198 11.02 5.23 -6.69
CA HIS A 198 11.18 4.26 -5.60
C HIS A 198 12.29 4.65 -4.64
N ASN A 199 12.12 4.30 -3.36
CA ASN A 199 13.18 4.47 -2.39
C ASN A 199 14.31 3.45 -2.55
N ASN A 200 15.51 3.88 -2.16
CA ASN A 200 16.72 3.07 -2.12
C ASN A 200 17.45 3.22 -0.78
N VAL A 201 18.58 2.52 -0.65
CA VAL A 201 19.39 2.51 0.56
C VAL A 201 19.86 3.90 1.05
N LEU A 202 19.94 4.88 0.19
CA LEU A 202 20.38 6.25 0.53
C LEU A 202 19.18 7.19 0.75
N LEU A 203 18.15 7.05 -0.06
CA LEU A 203 16.98 7.92 -0.03
C LEU A 203 16.05 7.60 1.14
N LEU A 204 15.76 6.32 1.40
CA LEU A 204 14.89 5.91 2.48
C LEU A 204 15.33 6.45 3.86
N PRO A 205 16.60 6.37 4.29
CA PRO A 205 17.05 6.99 5.54
C PRO A 205 16.91 8.50 5.56
N ALA A 206 17.08 9.17 4.41
CA ALA A 206 16.91 10.61 4.32
C ALA A 206 15.44 11.03 4.50
N VAL A 207 14.51 10.30 3.86
CA VAL A 207 13.07 10.50 4.04
C VAL A 207 12.67 10.29 5.51
N VAL A 208 13.06 9.16 6.11
CA VAL A 208 12.72 8.84 7.51
C VAL A 208 13.29 9.87 8.49
N ARG A 209 14.52 10.31 8.27
CA ARG A 209 15.13 11.38 9.09
C ARG A 209 14.31 12.67 8.98
N ALA A 210 13.96 13.09 7.77
CA ALA A 210 13.16 14.29 7.56
C ALA A 210 11.78 14.19 8.24
N LEU A 211 11.13 13.02 8.20
CA LEU A 211 9.86 12.76 8.87
C LEU A 211 9.98 12.90 10.39
N LYS A 212 11.06 12.39 11.00
CA LYS A 212 11.32 12.50 12.42
C LYS A 212 11.67 13.94 12.84
N GLU A 213 12.57 14.61 12.12
CA GLU A 213 12.97 15.99 12.38
C GLU A 213 11.80 16.98 12.25
N SER A 214 10.83 16.69 11.37
CA SER A 214 9.59 17.46 11.20
C SER A 214 8.49 17.09 12.20
N GLY A 215 8.70 16.10 13.07
CA GLY A 215 7.70 15.64 14.03
C GLY A 215 6.53 14.86 13.43
N ILE A 216 6.60 14.52 12.15
CA ILE A 216 5.61 13.68 11.45
C ILE A 216 5.67 12.24 11.95
N ALA A 217 6.87 11.73 12.22
CA ALA A 217 7.12 10.49 12.93
C ALA A 217 7.78 10.78 14.27
N GLY A 218 7.24 10.23 15.35
CA GLY A 218 7.88 10.25 16.67
C GLY A 218 9.02 9.23 16.77
N GLU A 219 9.78 9.28 17.86
CA GLU A 219 10.89 8.34 18.10
C GLU A 219 10.45 6.86 18.07
N ASN A 220 9.26 6.59 18.58
CA ASN A 220 8.70 5.24 18.67
C ASN A 220 7.69 4.92 17.57
N THR A 221 7.50 5.80 16.60
CA THR A 221 6.61 5.51 15.46
C THR A 221 7.20 4.37 14.63
N PRO A 222 6.51 3.23 14.48
CA PRO A 222 7.00 2.14 13.65
C PRO A 222 7.05 2.58 12.18
N ILE A 223 8.22 2.37 11.58
CA ILE A 223 8.47 2.58 10.16
C ILE A 223 8.55 1.19 9.51
N ILE A 224 7.52 0.84 8.77
CA ILE A 224 7.43 -0.43 8.07
C ILE A 224 7.95 -0.23 6.65
N ALA A 225 9.03 -0.92 6.33
CA ALA A 225 9.63 -0.92 5.00
C ALA A 225 9.00 -2.05 4.18
N ASP A 226 8.26 -1.69 3.15
CA ASP A 226 7.47 -2.61 2.33
C ASP A 226 7.78 -2.45 0.84
N HIS A 227 7.10 -3.19 -0.02
CA HIS A 227 7.28 -3.13 -1.47
C HIS A 227 8.71 -3.50 -1.90
N ILE A 228 9.23 -4.61 -1.36
CA ILE A 228 10.62 -5.02 -1.58
C ILE A 228 10.76 -5.70 -2.95
N GLY A 229 11.66 -5.21 -3.79
CA GLY A 229 11.89 -5.74 -5.13
C GLY A 229 12.44 -7.19 -5.13
N VAL A 230 12.02 -7.98 -6.11
CA VAL A 230 12.40 -9.41 -6.25
C VAL A 230 13.89 -9.70 -6.07
N PRO A 231 14.83 -8.92 -6.63
CA PRO A 231 16.27 -9.21 -6.49
C PRO A 231 16.75 -9.21 -5.03
N TYR A 232 15.95 -8.65 -4.10
CA TYR A 232 16.32 -8.44 -2.71
C TYR A 232 15.58 -9.36 -1.73
N HIS A 233 14.85 -10.37 -2.21
CA HIS A 233 14.12 -11.32 -1.36
C HIS A 233 15.03 -12.34 -0.68
N HIS A 234 16.24 -12.55 -1.20
CA HIS A 234 17.15 -13.58 -0.72
C HIS A 234 17.69 -13.24 0.68
N LYS A 235 18.00 -14.29 1.44
CA LYS A 235 18.62 -14.19 2.75
C LYS A 235 19.93 -13.39 2.67
N GLY A 236 20.18 -12.54 3.65
CA GLY A 236 21.34 -11.65 3.72
C GLY A 236 21.22 -10.40 2.87
N THR A 237 20.04 -10.10 2.33
CA THR A 237 19.79 -8.92 1.50
C THR A 237 18.90 -7.90 2.23
N ALA A 238 17.70 -7.61 1.68
CA ALA A 238 16.89 -6.49 2.16
C ALA A 238 16.37 -6.63 3.59
N PRO A 239 15.74 -7.73 4.02
CA PRO A 239 15.11 -7.77 5.33
C PRO A 239 16.07 -7.52 6.48
N GLU A 240 17.24 -8.18 6.47
CA GLU A 240 18.24 -8.02 7.52
C GLU A 240 18.89 -6.63 7.48
N ARG A 241 19.09 -6.07 6.30
CA ARG A 241 19.64 -4.73 6.14
C ARG A 241 18.65 -3.67 6.64
N LEU A 242 17.39 -3.77 6.27
CA LEU A 242 16.33 -2.86 6.73
C LEU A 242 16.19 -2.91 8.26
N ALA A 243 16.19 -4.12 8.84
CA ALA A 243 16.15 -4.30 10.29
C ALA A 243 17.37 -3.68 10.99
N ALA A 244 18.57 -3.85 10.44
CA ALA A 244 19.79 -3.23 10.96
C ALA A 244 19.77 -1.69 10.89
N MET A 245 18.97 -1.11 10.00
CA MET A 245 18.72 0.33 9.90
C MET A 245 17.61 0.83 10.84
N GLY A 246 17.00 -0.07 11.61
CA GLY A 246 15.94 0.27 12.56
C GLY A 246 14.52 0.31 11.95
N TYR A 247 14.33 -0.22 10.75
CA TYR A 247 13.02 -0.37 10.12
C TYR A 247 12.44 -1.75 10.40
N ILE A 248 11.12 -1.88 10.25
CA ILE A 248 10.42 -3.16 10.31
C ILE A 248 10.25 -3.66 8.87
N PRO A 249 11.00 -4.66 8.40
CA PRO A 249 10.78 -5.21 7.07
C PRO A 249 9.46 -5.96 7.04
N ALA A 250 8.53 -5.54 6.17
CA ALA A 250 7.28 -6.23 5.98
C ALA A 250 7.48 -7.65 5.42
N TYR A 251 6.58 -8.56 5.73
CA TYR A 251 6.51 -9.90 5.15
C TYR A 251 5.06 -10.36 5.03
N ASP A 252 4.79 -11.25 4.08
CA ASP A 252 3.46 -11.74 3.79
C ASP A 252 2.87 -12.48 5.00
N GLY A 253 1.67 -12.10 5.40
CA GLY A 253 1.00 -12.60 6.60
C GLY A 253 1.39 -11.87 7.90
N MET A 254 2.26 -10.86 7.85
CA MET A 254 2.56 -10.04 9.02
C MET A 254 1.31 -9.33 9.51
N VAL A 255 1.07 -9.40 10.82
CA VAL A 255 0.00 -8.68 11.51
C VAL A 255 0.61 -7.63 12.43
N LEU A 256 0.12 -6.41 12.34
CA LEU A 256 0.53 -5.32 13.21
C LEU A 256 -0.69 -4.67 13.85
N GLU A 257 -0.61 -4.39 15.13
CA GLU A 257 -1.58 -3.59 15.88
C GLU A 257 -0.96 -2.22 16.21
N ILE A 258 -1.65 -1.15 15.79
CA ILE A 258 -1.18 0.23 15.87
C ILE A 258 -1.93 0.96 16.98
#